data_041a15178ab8fb96f14067b0ce423a3f
#
_entry.id   041a15178ab8fb96f14067b0ce423a3f
#
_cell.length_a   1.000
_cell.length_b   1.000
_cell.length_c   1.000
_cell.angle_alpha   90.00
_cell.angle_beta   90.00
_cell.angle_gamma   90.00
#
_symmetry.space_group_name_H-M   'P 1'
#
loop_
_entity.id
_entity.type
_entity.pdbx_description
1 polymer ?
#
loop_
_entity_poly.entity_id
_entity_poly.type
_entity_poly.pdbx_seq_one_letter_code
_entity_poly.pdbx_strand_id
1 'polypeptide(L)'
;MKPAVPILTAAALGLFSGCSSRHVPAPSAKPAPAPATSPLQPSSPPTPYESVAGPQRIHVVQEPLADSKTPRTVIHEVAPMETVWRLSKMYGVSMESIYRANGLKPGAPIAIGQKLTIPNATQFHNIIPLYPNTCWRWIVIHHTATDIGKATLIHYNHQDRGFWNGLGYHFLIDNGSLGKGDGQIEVSPRWIKQQKGAHCKVGGMNDMGIGVALVGNFDEGLPTAKQMESLARLIRELTHYYRIPAKNIVGHGDVPGARTDCPGKRFPWAELQRLLAAR
;
A
#
# COMPACT_ATOMS: atom_id res chain seq x y z
N MET A 1 -44.33 39.49 -34.69
CA MET A 1 -45.50 39.26 -33.85
C MET A 1 -45.35 37.91 -33.14
N LYS A 2 -45.09 37.94 -31.87
CA LYS A 2 -45.03 36.76 -31.00
C LYS A 2 -46.28 36.77 -30.11
N PRO A 3 -46.96 35.65 -29.87
CA PRO A 3 -47.97 35.60 -28.83
C PRO A 3 -47.34 35.18 -27.50
N ALA A 4 -47.72 35.88 -26.44
CA ALA A 4 -47.38 35.63 -25.06
C ALA A 4 -48.23 34.47 -24.48
N VAL A 5 -47.64 33.62 -23.66
CA VAL A 5 -48.31 32.57 -22.89
C VAL A 5 -48.35 33.02 -21.43
N PRO A 6 -49.46 32.93 -20.73
CA PRO A 6 -49.56 33.38 -19.34
C PRO A 6 -49.09 32.33 -18.35
N ILE A 7 -48.45 32.81 -17.30
CA ILE A 7 -48.00 32.02 -16.12
C ILE A 7 -49.21 31.85 -15.19
N LEU A 8 -49.58 30.60 -14.92
CA LEU A 8 -50.50 30.26 -13.83
C LEU A 8 -49.70 29.93 -12.58
N THR A 9 -49.83 30.75 -11.56
CA THR A 9 -49.38 30.46 -10.20
C THR A 9 -50.44 29.66 -9.46
N ALA A 10 -50.12 28.44 -9.06
CA ALA A 10 -50.91 27.65 -8.11
C ALA A 10 -50.18 27.62 -6.78
N ALA A 11 -50.74 28.30 -5.78
CA ALA A 11 -50.34 28.20 -4.38
C ALA A 11 -51.04 26.98 -3.77
N ALA A 12 -50.26 26.02 -3.32
CA ALA A 12 -50.75 24.90 -2.48
C ALA A 12 -50.29 25.13 -1.05
N LEU A 13 -51.22 25.46 -0.16
CA LEU A 13 -51.06 25.41 1.29
C LEU A 13 -51.03 23.94 1.70
N GLY A 14 -49.87 23.45 2.15
CA GLY A 14 -49.75 22.19 2.83
C GLY A 14 -49.67 22.38 4.36
N LEU A 15 -50.72 21.98 5.03
CA LEU A 15 -50.78 21.90 6.50
C LEU A 15 -49.86 20.76 6.98
N PHE A 16 -48.74 21.11 7.61
CA PHE A 16 -47.93 20.14 8.34
C PHE A 16 -48.48 19.97 9.76
N SER A 17 -49.09 18.81 10.00
CA SER A 17 -49.47 18.33 11.34
C SER A 17 -48.20 17.87 12.06
N GLY A 18 -47.77 18.61 13.06
CA GLY A 18 -46.60 18.29 13.86
C GLY A 18 -46.88 17.09 14.78
N CYS A 19 -46.24 15.97 14.54
CA CYS A 19 -46.06 14.90 15.55
C CYS A 19 -44.90 15.26 16.48
N SER A 20 -45.27 15.81 17.65
CA SER A 20 -44.33 16.01 18.77
C SER A 20 -44.01 14.65 19.40
N SER A 21 -42.87 14.07 19.06
CA SER A 21 -42.32 12.93 19.78
C SER A 21 -41.68 13.44 21.08
N ARG A 22 -42.31 13.12 22.21
CA ARG A 22 -41.75 13.34 23.53
C ARG A 22 -40.49 12.52 23.69
N HIS A 23 -39.36 13.20 23.80
CA HIS A 23 -38.07 12.60 24.16
C HIS A 23 -38.16 12.16 25.64
N VAL A 24 -38.18 10.85 25.88
CA VAL A 24 -38.00 10.28 27.20
C VAL A 24 -36.50 10.16 27.46
N PRO A 25 -35.92 10.85 28.46
CA PRO A 25 -34.51 10.66 28.74
C PRO A 25 -34.28 9.26 29.33
N ALA A 26 -33.31 8.52 28.75
CA ALA A 26 -32.87 7.25 29.27
C ALA A 26 -32.28 7.44 30.71
N PRO A 27 -32.50 6.47 31.61
CA PRO A 27 -31.92 6.57 32.95
C PRO A 27 -30.40 6.53 32.86
N SER A 28 -29.76 7.51 33.49
CA SER A 28 -28.31 7.61 33.67
C SER A 28 -27.82 6.40 34.47
N ALA A 29 -27.14 5.49 33.78
CA ALA A 29 -26.42 4.39 34.41
C ALA A 29 -25.20 4.97 35.15
N LYS A 30 -25.09 4.73 36.44
CA LYS A 30 -23.89 5.04 37.23
C LYS A 30 -22.70 4.30 36.60
N PRO A 31 -21.55 4.98 36.38
CA PRO A 31 -20.38 4.28 35.90
C PRO A 31 -19.93 3.23 36.92
N ALA A 32 -19.67 2.03 36.46
CA ALA A 32 -19.08 0.98 37.25
C ALA A 32 -17.68 1.41 37.73
N PRO A 33 -17.25 1.07 38.95
CA PRO A 33 -15.89 1.38 39.40
C PRO A 33 -14.88 0.69 38.48
N ALA A 34 -13.86 1.44 38.05
CA ALA A 34 -12.76 0.93 37.26
C ALA A 34 -12.07 -0.22 38.02
N PRO A 35 -11.68 -1.31 37.35
CA PRO A 35 -10.91 -2.37 37.96
C PRO A 35 -9.58 -1.79 38.46
N ALA A 36 -9.23 -2.13 39.70
CA ALA A 36 -7.96 -1.72 40.31
C ALA A 36 -6.80 -2.23 39.44
N THR A 37 -6.03 -1.32 38.86
CA THR A 37 -4.80 -1.63 38.17
C THR A 37 -3.75 -2.06 39.18
N SER A 38 -3.48 -3.37 39.26
CA SER A 38 -2.29 -3.84 39.96
C SER A 38 -1.05 -3.25 39.27
N PRO A 39 -0.01 -2.85 40.00
CA PRO A 39 1.22 -2.35 39.39
C PRO A 39 1.82 -3.45 38.55
N LEU A 40 2.05 -3.17 37.27
CA LEU A 40 2.82 -4.03 36.38
C LEU A 40 4.24 -4.13 36.95
N GLN A 41 4.62 -5.29 37.44
CA GLN A 41 6.00 -5.59 37.74
C GLN A 41 6.81 -5.48 36.43
N PRO A 42 8.01 -4.88 36.45
CA PRO A 42 8.84 -4.85 35.27
C PRO A 42 9.18 -6.30 34.88
N SER A 43 8.75 -6.70 33.69
CA SER A 43 9.15 -7.97 33.10
C SER A 43 10.68 -8.00 32.98
N SER A 44 11.30 -9.06 33.47
CA SER A 44 12.72 -9.33 33.27
C SER A 44 13.09 -9.18 31.81
N PRO A 45 14.28 -8.64 31.47
CA PRO A 45 14.70 -8.58 30.09
C PRO A 45 14.70 -9.99 29.50
N PRO A 46 14.33 -10.16 28.21
CA PRO A 46 14.32 -11.46 27.59
C PRO A 46 15.75 -12.05 27.67
N THR A 47 15.85 -13.26 28.18
CA THR A 47 17.10 -14.03 28.19
C THR A 47 17.60 -14.15 26.73
N PRO A 48 18.91 -14.02 26.50
CA PRO A 48 19.47 -14.26 25.18
C PRO A 48 19.03 -15.65 24.69
N TYR A 49 18.54 -15.70 23.46
CA TYR A 49 18.10 -16.93 22.79
C TYR A 49 19.30 -17.88 22.74
N GLU A 50 19.32 -18.91 23.59
CA GLU A 50 20.27 -19.98 23.48
C GLU A 50 20.04 -20.73 22.17
N SER A 51 20.99 -20.64 21.25
CA SER A 51 21.00 -21.39 20.02
C SER A 51 21.14 -22.87 20.33
N VAL A 52 20.03 -23.61 20.27
CA VAL A 52 20.09 -25.08 20.28
C VAL A 52 20.72 -25.50 18.95
N ALA A 53 21.98 -25.85 19.02
CA ALA A 53 22.74 -26.44 17.91
C ALA A 53 22.20 -27.84 17.61
N GLY A 54 21.32 -27.96 16.65
CA GLY A 54 20.90 -29.21 16.03
C GLY A 54 21.30 -29.23 14.54
N PRO A 55 21.56 -30.39 13.92
CA PRO A 55 22.25 -30.51 12.64
C PRO A 55 21.38 -30.27 11.41
N GLN A 56 20.39 -29.42 11.47
CA GLN A 56 19.65 -28.92 10.29
C GLN A 56 19.61 -27.42 10.32
N ARG A 57 20.33 -26.78 9.39
CA ARG A 57 20.25 -25.35 9.18
C ARG A 57 18.82 -25.00 8.71
N ILE A 58 17.95 -24.65 9.64
CA ILE A 58 16.66 -24.08 9.35
C ILE A 58 16.95 -22.64 8.91
N HIS A 59 16.89 -22.39 7.60
CA HIS A 59 16.93 -21.03 7.11
C HIS A 59 15.56 -20.41 7.30
N VAL A 60 15.39 -19.65 8.38
CA VAL A 60 14.30 -18.70 8.46
C VAL A 60 14.62 -17.61 7.44
N VAL A 61 13.81 -17.47 6.41
CA VAL A 61 14.03 -16.46 5.39
C VAL A 61 13.69 -15.10 5.99
N GLN A 62 14.70 -14.37 6.43
CA GLN A 62 14.63 -12.97 6.83
C GLN A 62 15.10 -12.05 5.71
N GLU A 63 15.76 -12.59 4.69
CA GLU A 63 16.25 -11.85 3.53
C GLU A 63 15.49 -12.26 2.26
N PRO A 64 15.31 -11.34 1.32
CA PRO A 64 14.71 -11.66 0.03
C PRO A 64 15.50 -12.80 -0.64
N LEU A 65 14.78 -13.82 -1.08
CA LEU A 65 15.37 -14.77 -2.03
C LEU A 65 15.65 -13.98 -3.31
N ALA A 66 16.92 -13.89 -3.70
CA ALA A 66 17.23 -13.49 -5.06
C ALA A 66 16.55 -14.49 -6.01
N ASP A 67 16.05 -13.99 -7.15
CA ASP A 67 15.49 -14.87 -8.18
C ASP A 67 16.46 -16.02 -8.46
N SER A 68 16.06 -17.22 -8.09
CA SER A 68 16.88 -18.41 -8.23
C SER A 68 16.30 -19.27 -9.34
N LYS A 69 17.14 -19.61 -10.31
CA LYS A 69 16.78 -20.60 -11.34
C LYS A 69 16.59 -22.00 -10.75
N THR A 70 17.16 -22.24 -9.56
CA THR A 70 17.06 -23.52 -8.86
C THR A 70 16.04 -23.41 -7.75
N PRO A 71 14.96 -24.21 -7.79
CA PRO A 71 13.97 -24.23 -6.71
C PRO A 71 14.61 -24.66 -5.38
N ARG A 72 14.22 -24.01 -4.31
CA ARG A 72 14.69 -24.33 -2.94
C ARG A 72 13.51 -24.57 -2.01
N THR A 73 13.71 -25.40 -1.01
CA THR A 73 12.78 -25.50 0.12
C THR A 73 13.19 -24.48 1.17
N VAL A 74 12.24 -23.64 1.60
CA VAL A 74 12.46 -22.64 2.66
C VAL A 74 11.53 -22.92 3.82
N ILE A 75 11.93 -22.52 5.01
CA ILE A 75 11.06 -22.49 6.19
C ILE A 75 10.62 -21.06 6.41
N HIS A 76 9.31 -20.86 6.47
CA HIS A 76 8.68 -19.58 6.71
C HIS A 76 8.00 -19.58 8.08
N GLU A 77 8.29 -18.59 8.91
CA GLU A 77 7.59 -18.36 10.16
C GLU A 77 6.43 -17.38 9.90
N VAL A 78 5.21 -17.82 10.19
CA VAL A 78 3.98 -17.09 9.88
C VAL A 78 3.90 -15.81 10.71
N ALA A 79 3.82 -14.68 10.04
CA ALA A 79 3.62 -13.36 10.61
C ALA A 79 2.12 -13.02 10.77
N PRO A 80 1.77 -11.96 11.53
CA PRO A 80 0.41 -11.46 11.61
C PRO A 80 -0.19 -11.19 10.22
N MET A 81 -1.46 -11.53 10.04
CA MET A 81 -2.23 -11.32 8.80
C MET A 81 -1.77 -12.15 7.60
N GLU A 82 -0.86 -13.10 7.76
CA GLU A 82 -0.48 -14.00 6.68
C GLU A 82 -1.47 -15.16 6.54
N THR A 83 -1.61 -15.62 5.31
CA THR A 83 -2.44 -16.76 4.92
C THR A 83 -1.65 -17.66 3.96
N VAL A 84 -2.06 -18.92 3.82
CA VAL A 84 -1.42 -19.83 2.84
C VAL A 84 -1.53 -19.26 1.41
N TRP A 85 -2.63 -18.55 1.09
CA TRP A 85 -2.74 -17.85 -0.18
C TRP A 85 -1.65 -16.77 -0.34
N ARG A 86 -1.44 -15.96 0.70
CA ARG A 86 -0.41 -14.92 0.68
C ARG A 86 0.98 -15.53 0.51
N LEU A 87 1.30 -16.58 1.28
CA LEU A 87 2.57 -17.29 1.17
C LEU A 87 2.76 -17.90 -0.22
N SER A 88 1.70 -18.46 -0.82
CA SER A 88 1.75 -18.99 -2.19
C SER A 88 2.18 -17.93 -3.22
N LYS A 89 1.71 -16.69 -3.04
CA LYS A 89 2.08 -15.56 -3.90
C LYS A 89 3.49 -15.06 -3.60
N MET A 90 3.87 -15.00 -2.33
CA MET A 90 5.22 -14.58 -1.90
C MET A 90 6.31 -15.45 -2.53
N TYR A 91 6.11 -16.74 -2.51
CA TYR A 91 7.12 -17.71 -2.94
C TYR A 91 6.92 -18.26 -4.35
N GLY A 92 5.85 -17.85 -5.04
CA GLY A 92 5.54 -18.33 -6.38
C GLY A 92 5.21 -19.82 -6.45
N VAL A 93 4.65 -20.38 -5.38
CA VAL A 93 4.28 -21.80 -5.28
C VAL A 93 2.77 -21.97 -5.13
N SER A 94 2.24 -23.15 -5.44
CA SER A 94 0.81 -23.39 -5.27
C SER A 94 0.44 -23.56 -3.79
N MET A 95 -0.76 -23.13 -3.39
CA MET A 95 -1.29 -23.38 -2.04
C MET A 95 -1.31 -24.86 -1.71
N GLU A 96 -1.68 -25.68 -2.67
CA GLU A 96 -1.71 -27.15 -2.55
C GLU A 96 -0.35 -27.73 -2.16
N SER A 97 0.73 -27.23 -2.77
CA SER A 97 2.10 -27.62 -2.44
C SER A 97 2.46 -27.28 -0.99
N ILE A 98 2.03 -26.10 -0.50
CA ILE A 98 2.25 -25.67 0.89
C ILE A 98 1.44 -26.56 1.83
N TYR A 99 0.16 -26.78 1.57
CA TYR A 99 -0.69 -27.65 2.40
C TYR A 99 -0.08 -29.05 2.51
N ARG A 100 0.27 -29.65 1.39
CA ARG A 100 0.85 -31.00 1.33
C ARG A 100 2.16 -31.11 2.08
N ALA A 101 3.08 -30.13 1.88
CA ALA A 101 4.39 -30.14 2.53
C ALA A 101 4.32 -30.00 4.07
N ASN A 102 3.20 -29.50 4.58
CA ASN A 102 3.00 -29.27 6.01
C ASN A 102 1.94 -30.17 6.65
N GLY A 103 1.41 -31.15 5.94
CA GLY A 103 0.36 -32.03 6.43
C GLY A 103 -0.96 -31.30 6.76
N LEU A 104 -1.21 -30.17 6.12
CA LEU A 104 -2.39 -29.36 6.34
C LEU A 104 -3.50 -29.73 5.36
N LYS A 105 -4.76 -29.71 5.81
CA LYS A 105 -5.92 -29.82 4.91
C LYS A 105 -6.07 -28.51 4.12
N PRO A 106 -6.56 -28.56 2.86
CA PRO A 106 -6.90 -27.37 2.11
C PRO A 106 -7.86 -26.46 2.91
N GLY A 107 -7.52 -25.18 3.01
CA GLY A 107 -8.30 -24.20 3.78
C GLY A 107 -8.02 -24.20 5.30
N ALA A 108 -7.15 -25.05 5.80
CA ALA A 108 -6.78 -25.02 7.21
C ALA A 108 -6.19 -23.68 7.61
N PRO A 109 -6.57 -23.12 8.77
CA PRO A 109 -5.95 -21.90 9.29
C PRO A 109 -4.50 -22.16 9.68
N ILE A 110 -3.68 -21.12 9.58
CA ILE A 110 -2.31 -21.11 10.07
C ILE A 110 -2.17 -20.12 11.22
N ALA A 111 -1.30 -20.42 12.18
CA ALA A 111 -1.13 -19.61 13.38
C ALA A 111 0.13 -18.73 13.28
N ILE A 112 0.09 -17.55 13.89
CA ILE A 112 1.27 -16.68 14.03
C ILE A 112 2.39 -17.44 14.73
N GLY A 113 3.62 -17.34 14.22
CA GLY A 113 4.78 -18.08 14.72
C GLY A 113 4.86 -19.53 14.24
N GLN A 114 3.84 -20.05 13.55
CA GLN A 114 3.90 -21.40 12.97
C GLN A 114 4.98 -21.46 11.88
N LYS A 115 5.84 -22.47 11.94
CA LYS A 115 6.85 -22.71 10.90
C LYS A 115 6.28 -23.58 9.80
N LEU A 116 6.30 -23.08 8.58
CA LEU A 116 5.81 -23.78 7.40
C LEU A 116 6.93 -24.06 6.42
N THR A 117 6.97 -25.28 5.92
CA THR A 117 7.83 -25.69 4.81
C THR A 117 7.22 -25.19 3.50
N ILE A 118 7.96 -24.38 2.76
CA ILE A 118 7.59 -23.87 1.45
C ILE A 118 8.46 -24.59 0.41
N PRO A 119 7.93 -25.57 -0.30
CA PRO A 119 8.70 -26.34 -1.26
C PRO A 119 8.85 -25.59 -2.59
N ASN A 120 9.96 -25.83 -3.29
CA ASN A 120 10.17 -25.30 -4.66
C ASN A 120 10.07 -23.78 -4.80
N ALA A 121 10.42 -23.03 -3.77
CA ALA A 121 10.48 -21.57 -3.85
C ALA A 121 11.61 -21.13 -4.79
N THR A 122 11.29 -20.34 -5.82
CA THR A 122 12.25 -19.77 -6.77
C THR A 122 12.40 -18.27 -6.65
N GLN A 123 11.49 -17.64 -5.91
CA GLN A 123 11.41 -16.17 -5.78
C GLN A 123 10.80 -15.81 -4.42
N PHE A 124 11.02 -14.57 -4.03
CA PHE A 124 10.38 -13.98 -2.86
C PHE A 124 9.86 -12.60 -3.22
N HIS A 125 8.54 -12.47 -3.26
CA HIS A 125 7.88 -11.19 -3.52
C HIS A 125 7.50 -10.50 -2.22
N ASN A 126 8.12 -9.36 -1.95
CA ASN A 126 7.82 -8.53 -0.78
C ASN A 126 6.47 -7.80 -0.90
N ILE A 127 5.95 -7.68 -2.12
CA ILE A 127 4.73 -6.92 -2.42
C ILE A 127 3.72 -7.85 -3.07
N ILE A 128 2.63 -8.11 -2.34
CA ILE A 128 1.56 -8.98 -2.81
C ILE A 128 0.25 -8.22 -2.70
N PRO A 129 -0.49 -8.03 -3.78
CA PRO A 129 -1.81 -7.43 -3.70
C PRO A 129 -2.78 -8.37 -2.99
N LEU A 130 -3.51 -7.86 -2.01
CA LEU A 130 -4.57 -8.62 -1.33
C LEU A 130 -5.73 -8.96 -2.28
N TYR A 131 -5.97 -8.07 -3.22
CA TYR A 131 -6.99 -8.23 -4.25
C TYR A 131 -6.30 -8.21 -5.61
N PRO A 132 -6.32 -9.32 -6.37
CA PRO A 132 -5.73 -9.36 -7.71
C PRO A 132 -6.33 -8.28 -8.59
N ASN A 133 -5.48 -7.51 -9.25
CA ASN A 133 -5.86 -6.55 -10.25
C ASN A 133 -5.05 -6.81 -11.52
N THR A 134 -5.72 -7.13 -12.62
CA THR A 134 -5.06 -7.38 -13.91
C THR A 134 -4.88 -6.10 -14.73
N CYS A 135 -5.34 -4.96 -14.24
CA CYS A 135 -5.34 -3.70 -14.97
C CYS A 135 -4.01 -2.96 -14.93
N TRP A 136 -3.10 -3.26 -13.99
CA TRP A 136 -1.83 -2.56 -13.84
C TRP A 136 -0.90 -2.81 -15.01
N ARG A 137 -0.67 -1.76 -15.80
CA ARG A 137 0.15 -1.80 -17.03
C ARG A 137 1.22 -0.73 -17.05
N TRP A 138 1.15 0.25 -16.14
CA TRP A 138 2.05 1.39 -16.09
C TRP A 138 2.48 1.64 -14.65
N ILE A 139 3.65 2.25 -14.50
CA ILE A 139 4.09 2.88 -13.26
C ILE A 139 4.27 4.36 -13.59
N VAL A 140 3.55 5.22 -12.86
CA VAL A 140 3.60 6.67 -13.04
C VAL A 140 4.29 7.27 -11.83
N ILE A 141 5.43 7.89 -12.06
CA ILE A 141 6.27 8.49 -11.02
C ILE A 141 5.86 9.95 -10.82
N HIS A 142 5.73 10.34 -9.56
CA HIS A 142 5.35 11.68 -9.13
C HIS A 142 6.30 12.22 -8.08
N HIS A 143 6.25 13.53 -7.87
CA HIS A 143 6.69 14.18 -6.65
C HIS A 143 5.49 14.78 -5.91
N THR A 144 5.69 15.13 -4.63
CA THR A 144 4.66 15.85 -3.87
C THR A 144 4.68 17.36 -4.12
N ALA A 145 5.72 17.86 -4.76
CA ALA A 145 6.04 19.29 -4.94
C ALA A 145 6.13 20.04 -3.60
N THR A 146 6.51 19.34 -2.53
CA THR A 146 6.74 19.88 -1.19
C THR A 146 7.93 19.18 -0.55
N ASP A 147 8.80 19.92 0.13
CA ASP A 147 10.01 19.36 0.76
C ASP A 147 9.71 18.61 2.06
N ILE A 148 8.53 18.79 2.60
CA ILE A 148 8.07 18.15 3.83
C ILE A 148 6.77 17.39 3.56
N GLY A 149 6.71 16.12 3.94
CA GLY A 149 5.53 15.31 3.70
C GLY A 149 5.53 13.98 4.44
N LYS A 150 4.36 13.39 4.54
CA LYS A 150 4.08 12.01 4.91
C LYS A 150 2.69 11.64 4.40
N ALA A 151 2.39 10.35 4.27
CA ALA A 151 1.13 9.90 3.67
C ALA A 151 -0.11 10.48 4.34
N THR A 152 -0.15 10.57 5.67
CA THR A 152 -1.30 11.13 6.39
C THR A 152 -1.52 12.61 6.08
N LEU A 153 -0.46 13.43 6.03
CA LEU A 153 -0.57 14.84 5.68
C LEU A 153 -1.09 15.03 4.25
N ILE A 154 -0.50 14.31 3.31
CA ILE A 154 -0.90 14.38 1.90
C ILE A 154 -2.31 13.82 1.71
N HIS A 155 -2.71 12.82 2.50
CA HIS A 155 -4.05 12.28 2.50
C HIS A 155 -5.10 13.36 2.81
N TYR A 156 -4.91 14.12 3.89
CA TYR A 156 -5.81 15.22 4.24
C TYR A 156 -5.80 16.34 3.21
N ASN A 157 -4.62 16.74 2.75
CA ASN A 157 -4.50 17.76 1.68
C ASN A 157 -5.23 17.35 0.41
N HIS A 158 -5.21 16.07 0.07
CA HIS A 158 -5.94 15.55 -1.08
C HIS A 158 -7.46 15.51 -0.84
N GLN A 159 -7.90 15.18 0.38
CA GLN A 159 -9.32 15.26 0.75
C GLN A 159 -9.85 16.68 0.64
N ASP A 160 -9.12 17.68 1.16
CA ASP A 160 -9.48 19.10 1.09
C ASP A 160 -9.57 19.58 -0.37
N ARG A 161 -8.83 18.97 -1.28
CA ARG A 161 -8.89 19.21 -2.73
C ARG A 161 -9.99 18.40 -3.45
N GLY A 162 -10.86 17.72 -2.72
CA GLY A 162 -11.97 16.94 -3.25
C GLY A 162 -11.66 15.51 -3.67
N PHE A 163 -10.51 14.95 -3.27
CA PHE A 163 -10.21 13.54 -3.48
C PHE A 163 -10.89 12.70 -2.39
N TRP A 164 -12.11 12.30 -2.64
CA TRP A 164 -12.98 11.64 -1.65
C TRP A 164 -12.37 10.41 -0.95
N ASN A 165 -11.40 9.72 -1.58
CA ASN A 165 -10.62 8.63 -0.99
C ASN A 165 -9.25 9.10 -0.45
N GLY A 166 -9.02 10.40 -0.30
CA GLY A 166 -7.77 10.97 0.20
C GLY A 166 -6.58 10.73 -0.73
N LEU A 167 -5.46 10.20 -0.20
CA LEU A 167 -4.21 10.01 -0.93
C LEU A 167 -4.43 9.39 -2.31
N GLY A 168 -4.06 10.14 -3.36
CA GLY A 168 -4.31 9.75 -4.76
C GLY A 168 -3.34 8.70 -5.28
N TYR A 169 -2.15 8.60 -4.68
CA TYR A 169 -1.09 7.66 -5.05
C TYR A 169 -1.33 6.27 -4.44
N HIS A 170 -0.68 5.25 -5.01
CA HIS A 170 -0.66 3.90 -4.45
C HIS A 170 0.46 3.74 -3.43
N PHE A 171 1.60 4.38 -3.67
CA PHE A 171 2.76 4.39 -2.81
C PHE A 171 3.30 5.80 -2.64
N LEU A 172 3.83 6.09 -1.45
CA LEU A 172 4.59 7.30 -1.16
C LEU A 172 5.95 6.90 -0.60
N ILE A 173 7.02 7.54 -1.07
CA ILE A 173 8.39 7.32 -0.60
C ILE A 173 8.84 8.57 0.15
N ASP A 174 9.05 8.42 1.45
CA ASP A 174 9.40 9.50 2.37
C ASP A 174 10.86 9.94 2.22
N ASN A 175 11.14 11.19 2.59
CA ASN A 175 12.47 11.81 2.55
C ASN A 175 13.09 12.06 3.93
N GLY A 176 12.60 11.39 4.97
CA GLY A 176 13.07 11.58 6.34
C GLY A 176 12.39 12.71 7.10
N SER A 177 11.51 13.49 6.48
CA SER A 177 10.76 14.54 7.16
C SER A 177 9.63 13.99 8.04
N LEU A 178 9.14 14.81 8.97
CA LEU A 178 7.99 14.52 9.84
C LEU A 178 8.06 13.19 10.60
N GLY A 179 9.27 12.77 10.98
CA GLY A 179 9.49 11.55 11.77
C GLY A 179 9.39 10.26 10.97
N LYS A 180 9.42 10.34 9.63
CA LYS A 180 9.52 9.19 8.75
C LYS A 180 10.97 8.83 8.43
N GLY A 181 11.21 7.57 8.06
CA GLY A 181 12.53 7.16 7.58
C GLY A 181 12.77 7.67 6.16
N ASP A 182 14.00 8.14 5.87
CA ASP A 182 14.39 8.48 4.51
C ASP A 182 14.39 7.22 3.63
N GLY A 183 13.65 7.26 2.52
CA GLY A 183 13.40 6.10 1.66
C GLY A 183 12.33 5.14 2.20
N GLN A 184 11.66 5.43 3.30
CA GLN A 184 10.53 4.63 3.80
C GLN A 184 9.39 4.64 2.78
N ILE A 185 8.80 3.46 2.51
CA ILE A 185 7.65 3.34 1.59
C ILE A 185 6.38 3.23 2.41
N GLU A 186 5.50 4.19 2.24
CA GLU A 186 4.14 4.16 2.79
C GLU A 186 3.16 3.63 1.74
N VAL A 187 2.32 2.67 2.15
CA VAL A 187 1.35 2.00 1.28
C VAL A 187 -0.05 2.56 1.50
N SER A 188 -0.69 3.03 0.45
CA SER A 188 -2.02 3.62 0.56
C SER A 188 -3.12 2.56 0.66
N PRO A 189 -4.30 2.92 1.23
CA PRO A 189 -5.48 2.05 1.17
C PRO A 189 -5.90 1.69 -0.27
N ARG A 190 -5.62 2.54 -1.27
CA ARG A 190 -5.89 2.26 -2.68
C ARG A 190 -5.12 1.04 -3.17
N TRP A 191 -3.84 0.95 -2.80
CA TRP A 191 -3.04 -0.22 -3.12
C TRP A 191 -3.55 -1.47 -2.41
N ILE A 192 -3.79 -1.39 -1.09
CA ILE A 192 -4.27 -2.52 -0.31
C ILE A 192 -5.58 -3.09 -0.87
N LYS A 193 -6.49 -2.19 -1.29
CA LYS A 193 -7.80 -2.57 -1.86
C LYS A 193 -7.78 -2.73 -3.38
N GLN A 194 -6.62 -2.58 -4.02
CA GLN A 194 -6.46 -2.62 -5.48
C GLN A 194 -7.45 -1.69 -6.22
N GLN A 195 -7.60 -0.49 -5.68
CA GLN A 195 -8.46 0.55 -6.22
C GLN A 195 -7.70 1.42 -7.21
N LYS A 196 -8.44 2.01 -8.13
CA LYS A 196 -7.89 3.01 -9.05
C LYS A 196 -7.28 4.20 -8.31
N GLY A 197 -6.25 4.77 -8.89
CA GLY A 197 -5.61 5.97 -8.40
C GLY A 197 -6.46 7.24 -8.57
N ALA A 198 -5.93 8.34 -8.04
CA ALA A 198 -6.39 9.69 -8.33
C ALA A 198 -5.15 10.59 -8.51
N HIS A 199 -4.20 10.14 -9.35
CA HIS A 199 -2.89 10.77 -9.50
C HIS A 199 -2.62 11.28 -10.92
N CYS A 200 -3.29 10.71 -11.95
CA CYS A 200 -3.12 11.13 -13.34
C CYS A 200 -4.43 10.92 -14.09
N LYS A 201 -5.13 12.01 -14.45
CA LYS A 201 -6.45 11.95 -15.11
C LYS A 201 -6.37 11.57 -16.58
N VAL A 202 -5.22 11.78 -17.23
CA VAL A 202 -5.06 11.58 -18.67
C VAL A 202 -4.65 10.15 -18.99
N GLY A 203 -4.89 9.71 -20.22
CA GLY A 203 -4.44 8.42 -20.73
C GLY A 203 -4.97 7.20 -19.97
N GLY A 204 -6.03 7.34 -19.16
CA GLY A 204 -6.55 6.22 -18.34
C GLY A 204 -5.61 5.80 -17.21
N MET A 205 -4.60 6.61 -16.85
CA MET A 205 -3.56 6.25 -15.90
C MET A 205 -4.08 6.03 -14.47
N ASN A 206 -5.22 6.65 -14.10
CA ASN A 206 -5.83 6.32 -12.81
C ASN A 206 -6.33 4.88 -12.71
N ASP A 207 -6.72 4.27 -13.83
CA ASP A 207 -7.29 2.93 -13.87
C ASP A 207 -6.24 1.85 -14.13
N MET A 208 -5.17 2.15 -14.88
CA MET A 208 -4.17 1.16 -15.29
C MET A 208 -2.73 1.49 -14.86
N GLY A 209 -2.51 2.63 -14.21
CA GLY A 209 -1.20 3.08 -13.74
C GLY A 209 -1.06 3.02 -12.21
N ILE A 210 0.03 2.44 -11.76
CA ILE A 210 0.40 2.47 -10.34
C ILE A 210 1.10 3.81 -10.07
N GLY A 211 0.46 4.69 -9.30
CA GLY A 211 1.05 5.98 -8.93
C GLY A 211 2.03 5.79 -7.76
N VAL A 212 3.28 6.17 -7.98
CA VAL A 212 4.34 6.21 -6.96
C VAL A 212 4.82 7.63 -6.81
N ALA A 213 4.66 8.23 -5.64
CA ALA A 213 5.12 9.58 -5.37
C ALA A 213 6.30 9.59 -4.40
N LEU A 214 7.23 10.52 -4.59
CA LEU A 214 8.31 10.81 -3.66
C LEU A 214 8.04 12.15 -2.99
N VAL A 215 8.29 12.23 -1.68
CA VAL A 215 8.22 13.49 -0.94
C VAL A 215 9.41 14.36 -1.38
N GLY A 216 9.14 15.52 -1.94
CA GLY A 216 10.12 16.46 -2.42
C GLY A 216 9.55 17.38 -3.51
N ASN A 217 10.25 18.50 -3.75
CA ASN A 217 10.05 19.37 -4.90
C ASN A 217 11.22 19.23 -5.87
N PHE A 218 11.07 18.37 -6.90
CA PHE A 218 12.17 18.09 -7.84
C PHE A 218 12.18 19.02 -9.05
N ASP A 219 11.50 20.14 -8.99
CA ASP A 219 11.81 21.29 -9.82
C ASP A 219 13.01 22.09 -9.26
N GLU A 220 13.21 22.04 -7.95
CA GLU A 220 14.22 22.79 -7.21
C GLU A 220 15.33 21.91 -6.61
N GLY A 221 14.94 20.76 -6.02
CA GLY A 221 15.83 19.81 -5.36
C GLY A 221 16.06 18.51 -6.13
N LEU A 222 16.68 17.56 -5.47
CA LEU A 222 16.86 16.19 -5.93
C LEU A 222 16.26 15.22 -4.90
N PRO A 223 15.77 14.05 -5.33
CA PRO A 223 15.45 12.98 -4.39
C PRO A 223 16.71 12.56 -3.64
N THR A 224 16.54 12.06 -2.42
CA THR A 224 17.65 11.46 -1.67
C THR A 224 18.10 10.15 -2.33
N ALA A 225 19.34 9.74 -2.06
CA ALA A 225 19.84 8.45 -2.54
C ALA A 225 18.96 7.29 -2.05
N LYS A 226 18.49 7.34 -0.79
CA LYS A 226 17.60 6.34 -0.22
C LYS A 226 16.21 6.31 -0.85
N GLN A 227 15.67 7.47 -1.21
CA GLN A 227 14.43 7.53 -2.00
C GLN A 227 14.61 6.85 -3.36
N MET A 228 15.71 7.11 -4.06
CA MET A 228 16.00 6.51 -5.37
C MET A 228 16.21 4.99 -5.29
N GLU A 229 16.92 4.50 -4.29
CA GLU A 229 17.10 3.07 -4.03
C GLU A 229 15.76 2.38 -3.75
N SER A 230 14.93 2.99 -2.90
CA SER A 230 13.60 2.47 -2.57
C SER A 230 12.66 2.49 -3.76
N LEU A 231 12.70 3.54 -4.58
CA LEU A 231 11.95 3.63 -5.83
C LEU A 231 12.37 2.53 -6.80
N ALA A 232 13.67 2.34 -7.01
CA ALA A 232 14.17 1.31 -7.92
C ALA A 232 13.79 -0.10 -7.45
N ARG A 233 13.90 -0.37 -6.14
CA ARG A 233 13.45 -1.64 -5.55
C ARG A 233 11.96 -1.87 -5.76
N LEU A 234 11.12 -0.88 -5.44
CA LEU A 234 9.66 -0.95 -5.62
C LEU A 234 9.30 -1.20 -7.08
N ILE A 235 9.92 -0.48 -8.01
CA ILE A 235 9.69 -0.65 -9.44
C ILE A 235 10.05 -2.06 -9.89
N ARG A 236 11.19 -2.62 -9.47
CA ARG A 236 11.58 -4.00 -9.82
C ARG A 236 10.54 -5.01 -9.37
N GLU A 237 10.07 -4.92 -8.13
CA GLU A 237 9.03 -5.81 -7.60
C GLU A 237 7.72 -5.69 -8.39
N LEU A 238 7.25 -4.46 -8.65
CA LEU A 238 6.01 -4.23 -9.38
C LEU A 238 6.10 -4.67 -10.85
N THR A 239 7.21 -4.35 -11.53
CA THR A 239 7.41 -4.74 -12.94
C THR A 239 7.52 -6.25 -13.09
N HIS A 240 8.22 -6.90 -12.17
CA HIS A 240 8.34 -8.36 -12.16
C HIS A 240 6.97 -9.01 -11.94
N TYR A 241 6.23 -8.60 -10.90
CA TYR A 241 4.95 -9.20 -10.54
C TYR A 241 3.86 -8.98 -11.60
N TYR A 242 3.72 -7.74 -12.09
CA TYR A 242 2.68 -7.37 -13.06
C TYR A 242 3.12 -7.48 -14.51
N ARG A 243 4.39 -7.84 -14.75
CA ARG A 243 5.00 -7.89 -16.08
C ARG A 243 4.89 -6.56 -16.82
N ILE A 244 5.10 -5.46 -16.11
CA ILE A 244 5.08 -4.12 -16.69
C ILE A 244 6.38 -3.89 -17.45
N PRO A 245 6.34 -3.61 -18.76
CA PRO A 245 7.56 -3.40 -19.54
C PRO A 245 8.23 -2.07 -19.13
N ALA A 246 9.57 -2.00 -19.25
CA ALA A 246 10.35 -0.82 -18.85
C ALA A 246 9.89 0.48 -19.50
N LYS A 247 9.43 0.45 -20.76
CA LYS A 247 8.87 1.61 -21.47
C LYS A 247 7.60 2.19 -20.84
N ASN A 248 6.95 1.44 -19.95
CA ASN A 248 5.73 1.85 -19.27
C ASN A 248 6.03 2.40 -17.84
N ILE A 249 7.29 2.68 -17.54
CA ILE A 249 7.71 3.42 -16.35
C ILE A 249 7.94 4.86 -16.80
N VAL A 250 7.05 5.77 -16.41
CA VAL A 250 7.00 7.14 -16.93
C VAL A 250 6.81 8.15 -15.81
N GLY A 251 7.20 9.40 -16.03
CA GLY A 251 6.79 10.51 -15.19
C GLY A 251 5.34 10.93 -15.48
N HIS A 252 4.72 11.61 -14.55
CA HIS A 252 3.39 12.16 -14.79
C HIS A 252 3.37 13.09 -16.00
N GLY A 253 4.38 13.95 -16.13
CA GLY A 253 4.51 14.89 -17.26
C GLY A 253 4.72 14.22 -18.62
N ASP A 254 5.24 12.98 -18.62
CA ASP A 254 5.49 12.22 -19.86
C ASP A 254 4.22 11.54 -20.41
N VAL A 255 3.14 11.52 -19.65
CA VAL A 255 1.88 10.93 -20.10
C VAL A 255 1.23 11.84 -21.13
N PRO A 256 0.92 11.37 -22.35
CA PRO A 256 0.31 12.19 -23.40
C PRO A 256 -0.96 12.90 -22.91
N GLY A 257 -0.97 14.22 -23.03
CA GLY A 257 -2.06 15.08 -22.57
C GLY A 257 -1.91 15.61 -21.14
N ALA A 258 -0.89 15.20 -20.39
CA ALA A 258 -0.56 15.81 -19.11
C ALA A 258 -0.01 17.23 -19.30
N ARG A 259 -0.35 18.12 -18.35
CA ARG A 259 0.13 19.51 -18.33
C ARG A 259 0.81 19.78 -16.99
N THR A 260 1.94 19.16 -16.78
CA THR A 260 2.71 19.23 -15.53
C THR A 260 4.16 18.85 -15.79
N ASP A 261 5.07 19.39 -15.01
CA ASP A 261 6.50 19.01 -15.00
C ASP A 261 6.78 17.84 -14.02
N CYS A 262 5.76 17.34 -13.32
CA CYS A 262 5.88 16.23 -12.36
C CYS A 262 6.48 14.97 -13.04
N PRO A 263 7.50 14.33 -12.47
CA PRO A 263 8.02 14.44 -11.11
C PRO A 263 9.01 15.57 -10.87
N GLY A 264 9.16 16.53 -11.78
CA GLY A 264 10.03 17.69 -11.68
C GLY A 264 11.20 17.64 -12.64
N LYS A 265 11.64 18.82 -13.08
CA LYS A 265 12.69 19.00 -14.12
C LYS A 265 14.05 18.41 -13.74
N ARG A 266 14.33 18.34 -12.43
CA ARG A 266 15.59 17.83 -11.89
C ARG A 266 15.50 16.35 -11.48
N PHE A 267 14.37 15.67 -11.74
CA PHE A 267 14.27 14.25 -11.40
C PHE A 267 15.33 13.42 -12.15
N PRO A 268 16.18 12.65 -11.44
CA PRO A 268 17.38 12.03 -12.02
C PRO A 268 17.07 10.71 -12.75
N TRP A 269 16.45 10.79 -13.93
CA TRP A 269 16.07 9.63 -14.75
C TRP A 269 17.23 8.71 -15.07
N ALA A 270 18.42 9.26 -15.39
CA ALA A 270 19.61 8.45 -15.69
C ALA A 270 20.04 7.59 -14.49
N GLU A 271 19.96 8.16 -13.28
CA GLU A 271 20.25 7.43 -12.05
C GLU A 271 19.21 6.31 -11.79
N LEU A 272 17.92 6.60 -12.00
CA LEU A 272 16.90 5.57 -11.88
C LEU A 272 17.16 4.41 -12.85
N GLN A 273 17.49 4.70 -14.11
CA GLN A 273 17.81 3.67 -15.10
C GLN A 273 19.03 2.85 -14.69
N ARG A 274 20.08 3.50 -14.18
CA ARG A 274 21.27 2.84 -13.65
C ARG A 274 20.92 1.89 -12.49
N LEU A 275 20.11 2.36 -11.54
CA LEU A 275 19.66 1.56 -10.40
C LEU A 275 18.78 0.37 -10.84
N LEU A 276 17.92 0.56 -11.83
CA LEU A 276 17.07 -0.52 -12.36
C LEU A 276 17.89 -1.58 -13.12
N ALA A 277 19.00 -1.20 -13.74
CA ALA A 277 19.90 -2.10 -14.44
C ALA A 277 20.83 -2.88 -13.50
N ALA A 278 21.13 -2.36 -12.33
CA ALA A 278 21.90 -3.04 -11.29
C ALA A 278 21.08 -4.20 -10.71
N ARG A 279 21.64 -5.44 -10.77
CA ARG A 279 21.01 -6.68 -10.27
C ARG A 279 21.25 -6.86 -8.78
#